data_9f2a50df78392f38c6a64d8f4574903a
#
_entry.id   9f2a50df78392f38c6a64d8f4574903a
#
_cell.length_a   1.000
_cell.length_b   1.000
_cell.length_c   1.000
_cell.angle_alpha   90.00
_cell.angle_beta   90.00
_cell.angle_gamma   90.00
#
_symmetry.space_group_name_H-M   'P 1'
#
loop_
_entity.id
_entity.type
_entity.pdbx_description
1 polymer ?
#
loop_
_entity_poly.entity_id
_entity_poly.type
_entity_poly.pdbx_seq_one_letter_code
_entity_poly.pdbx_strand_id
1 'polypeptide(L)'
;MNETLLISILAASITAGTPILFAALGELISERAGVTNLGVDGMMLVGACAGFIAAQQTGSLLSGVGMALLAGSLMALIHAFLTVTLRANQVVSGLALTLFGTGLSGYLGLDYVGQQATVVFSKLAVPGLSEIPVLGPVLFRQDLLVYGSHILVAAVAFYLYRTRAGLFMRALGENPAAVDAVGVNVFGLRYLYVIMGGALAGLGGAYLSLAYAPCWLENMTAGRGWIAVALVIFALWDPWRALLGSYLFGGIDALGFHLQVIGLPVSVFILNMLPYIFTIVVLILVLARKGGRLAAPQALGQPYDREER
;
A
#
# COMPACT_ATOMS: atom_id res chain seq x y z
N MET A 1 -30.66 -8.87 5.16
CA MET A 1 -29.71 -8.21 4.25
C MET A 1 -29.87 -8.91 2.91
N ASN A 2 -30.32 -8.20 1.86
CA ASN A 2 -30.58 -8.84 0.58
C ASN A 2 -29.27 -9.37 -0.01
N GLU A 3 -29.30 -10.54 -0.65
CA GLU A 3 -28.14 -11.21 -1.25
C GLU A 3 -27.37 -10.28 -2.19
N THR A 4 -28.05 -9.48 -2.98
CA THR A 4 -27.48 -8.44 -3.85
C THR A 4 -26.69 -7.37 -3.10
N LEU A 5 -27.13 -6.98 -1.90
CA LEU A 5 -26.42 -5.99 -1.07
C LEU A 5 -25.10 -6.58 -0.51
N LEU A 6 -25.12 -7.82 -0.06
CA LEU A 6 -23.91 -8.48 0.42
C LEU A 6 -22.86 -8.62 -0.68
N ILE A 7 -23.29 -9.03 -1.88
CA ILE A 7 -22.41 -9.15 -3.04
C ILE A 7 -21.79 -7.78 -3.40
N SER A 8 -22.58 -6.71 -3.37
CA SER A 8 -22.08 -5.36 -3.69
C SER A 8 -21.06 -4.87 -2.66
N ILE A 9 -21.28 -5.12 -1.36
CA ILE A 9 -20.33 -4.79 -0.30
C ILE A 9 -19.02 -5.58 -0.47
N LEU A 10 -19.10 -6.88 -0.73
CA LEU A 10 -17.91 -7.71 -0.94
C LEU A 10 -17.10 -7.27 -2.17
N ALA A 11 -17.77 -6.95 -3.28
CA ALA A 11 -17.09 -6.43 -4.47
C ALA A 11 -16.45 -5.07 -4.20
N ALA A 12 -17.14 -4.17 -3.50
CA ALA A 12 -16.62 -2.87 -3.10
C ALA A 12 -15.44 -2.99 -2.12
N SER A 13 -15.45 -4.02 -1.24
CA SER A 13 -14.35 -4.30 -0.31
C SER A 13 -13.03 -4.56 -1.03
N ILE A 14 -13.06 -5.30 -2.14
CA ILE A 14 -11.88 -5.56 -2.97
C ILE A 14 -11.38 -4.26 -3.59
N THR A 15 -12.27 -3.50 -4.22
CA THR A 15 -11.91 -2.24 -4.88
C THR A 15 -11.33 -1.23 -3.87
N ALA A 16 -11.97 -1.06 -2.70
CA ALA A 16 -11.51 -0.14 -1.65
C ALA A 16 -10.22 -0.62 -0.96
N GLY A 17 -10.01 -1.94 -0.85
CA GLY A 17 -8.82 -2.53 -0.24
C GLY A 17 -7.59 -2.54 -1.15
N THR A 18 -7.77 -2.48 -2.47
CA THR A 18 -6.66 -2.60 -3.44
C THR A 18 -5.58 -1.52 -3.28
N PRO A 19 -5.88 -0.22 -3.07
CA PRO A 19 -4.84 0.79 -2.87
C PRO A 19 -4.05 0.54 -1.57
N ILE A 20 -4.74 0.08 -0.51
CA ILE A 20 -4.10 -0.31 0.76
C ILE A 20 -3.21 -1.54 0.53
N LEU A 21 -3.63 -2.50 -0.28
CA LEU A 21 -2.85 -3.69 -0.61
C LEU A 21 -1.54 -3.35 -1.32
N PHE A 22 -1.57 -2.48 -2.36
CA PHE A 22 -0.36 -2.06 -3.04
C PHE A 22 0.63 -1.38 -2.08
N ALA A 23 0.15 -0.46 -1.26
CA ALA A 23 0.95 0.23 -0.26
C ALA A 23 1.51 -0.74 0.80
N ALA A 24 0.68 -1.68 1.29
CA ALA A 24 1.10 -2.68 2.27
C ALA A 24 2.12 -3.68 1.71
N LEU A 25 1.99 -4.10 0.44
CA LEU A 25 3.01 -4.94 -0.21
C LEU A 25 4.34 -4.17 -0.36
N GLY A 26 4.28 -2.88 -0.68
CA GLY A 26 5.44 -2.02 -0.74
C GLY A 26 6.15 -1.89 0.60
N GLU A 27 5.41 -1.61 1.66
CA GLU A 27 5.96 -1.50 3.02
C GLU A 27 6.47 -2.85 3.53
N LEU A 28 5.76 -3.95 3.26
CA LEU A 28 6.19 -5.29 3.59
C LEU A 28 7.56 -5.63 2.98
N ILE A 29 7.81 -5.23 1.73
CA ILE A 29 9.09 -5.41 1.04
C ILE A 29 10.19 -4.58 1.74
N SER A 30 9.91 -3.33 2.06
CA SER A 30 10.82 -2.42 2.75
C SER A 30 11.19 -2.91 4.14
N GLU A 31 10.18 -3.27 4.95
CA GLU A 31 10.37 -3.74 6.33
C GLU A 31 11.05 -5.12 6.41
N ARG A 32 10.76 -6.03 5.46
CA ARG A 32 11.48 -7.30 5.34
C ARG A 32 12.96 -7.12 5.03
N ALA A 33 13.35 -6.00 4.45
CA ALA A 33 14.76 -5.61 4.26
C ALA A 33 15.34 -4.81 5.46
N GLY A 34 14.57 -4.63 6.53
CA GLY A 34 14.99 -3.96 7.75
C GLY A 34 14.83 -2.43 7.74
N VAL A 35 14.08 -1.88 6.80
CA VAL A 35 13.82 -0.42 6.72
C VAL A 35 12.33 -0.15 6.87
N THR A 36 11.97 0.60 7.92
CA THR A 36 10.60 1.08 8.15
C THR A 36 10.38 2.37 7.38
N ASN A 37 9.25 2.50 6.70
CA ASN A 37 8.94 3.68 5.91
C ASN A 37 7.56 4.26 6.28
N LEU A 38 7.54 5.20 7.21
CA LEU A 38 6.31 5.94 7.56
C LEU A 38 5.93 7.01 6.53
N GLY A 39 6.70 7.15 5.44
CA GLY A 39 6.43 8.05 4.32
C GLY A 39 5.44 7.50 3.28
N VAL A 40 4.92 6.30 3.48
CA VAL A 40 4.04 5.59 2.54
C VAL A 40 2.84 6.44 2.12
N ASP A 41 2.18 7.14 3.05
CA ASP A 41 1.01 7.97 2.73
C ASP A 41 1.38 9.15 1.82
N GLY A 42 2.51 9.81 2.08
CA GLY A 42 3.05 10.85 1.22
C GLY A 42 3.45 10.34 -0.17
N MET A 43 4.04 9.14 -0.24
CA MET A 43 4.39 8.48 -1.51
C MET A 43 3.13 8.12 -2.32
N MET A 44 2.07 7.66 -1.64
CA MET A 44 0.76 7.43 -2.26
C MET A 44 0.18 8.73 -2.82
N LEU A 45 0.20 9.84 -2.07
CA LEU A 45 -0.32 11.14 -2.51
C LEU A 45 0.43 11.66 -3.73
N VAL A 46 1.77 11.65 -3.71
CA VAL A 46 2.58 12.09 -4.85
C VAL A 46 2.37 11.18 -6.06
N GLY A 47 2.25 9.86 -5.84
CA GLY A 47 1.93 8.89 -6.89
C GLY A 47 0.53 9.11 -7.49
N ALA A 48 -0.49 9.39 -6.65
CA ALA A 48 -1.83 9.70 -7.10
C ALA A 48 -1.88 10.96 -7.97
N CYS A 49 -1.21 12.03 -7.52
CA CYS A 49 -1.13 13.29 -8.24
C CYS A 49 -0.38 13.15 -9.56
N ALA A 50 0.84 12.62 -9.53
CA ALA A 50 1.68 12.46 -10.71
C ALA A 50 1.05 11.52 -11.74
N GLY A 51 0.46 10.41 -11.27
CA GLY A 51 -0.29 9.47 -12.12
C GLY A 51 -1.50 10.11 -12.78
N PHE A 52 -2.28 10.87 -12.01
CA PHE A 52 -3.44 11.60 -12.51
C PHE A 52 -3.03 12.63 -13.58
N ILE A 53 -2.05 13.49 -13.29
CA ILE A 53 -1.58 14.53 -14.21
C ILE A 53 -1.06 13.90 -15.50
N ALA A 54 -0.25 12.86 -15.41
CA ALA A 54 0.29 12.18 -16.59
C ALA A 54 -0.79 11.54 -17.46
N ALA A 55 -1.79 10.88 -16.83
CA ALA A 55 -2.92 10.30 -17.53
C ALA A 55 -3.80 11.39 -18.19
N GLN A 56 -4.01 12.51 -17.49
CA GLN A 56 -4.80 13.64 -17.98
C GLN A 56 -4.17 14.30 -19.22
N GLN A 57 -2.84 14.50 -19.19
CA GLN A 57 -2.09 15.15 -20.26
C GLN A 57 -1.89 14.27 -21.49
N THR A 58 -1.69 12.96 -21.28
CA THR A 58 -1.33 12.04 -22.38
C THR A 58 -2.53 11.24 -22.91
N GLY A 59 -3.65 11.19 -22.17
CA GLY A 59 -4.78 10.32 -22.49
C GLY A 59 -4.46 8.83 -22.33
N SER A 60 -3.38 8.46 -21.60
CA SER A 60 -2.91 7.08 -21.47
C SER A 60 -2.81 6.63 -20.03
N LEU A 61 -3.51 5.55 -19.67
CA LEU A 61 -3.40 4.91 -18.35
C LEU A 61 -2.00 4.37 -18.06
N LEU A 62 -1.30 3.90 -19.10
CA LEU A 62 0.06 3.37 -18.95
C LEU A 62 1.05 4.46 -18.52
N SER A 63 0.92 5.67 -19.07
CA SER A 63 1.73 6.82 -18.65
C SER A 63 1.40 7.23 -17.22
N GLY A 64 0.12 7.20 -16.83
CA GLY A 64 -0.32 7.47 -15.47
C GLY A 64 0.30 6.50 -14.46
N VAL A 65 0.21 5.19 -14.74
CA VAL A 65 0.83 4.14 -13.90
C VAL A 65 2.35 4.31 -13.86
N GLY A 66 3.00 4.51 -15.01
CA GLY A 66 4.45 4.68 -15.09
C GLY A 66 4.95 5.87 -14.29
N MET A 67 4.25 7.01 -14.40
CA MET A 67 4.61 8.22 -13.65
C MET A 67 4.37 8.06 -12.15
N ALA A 68 3.32 7.36 -11.73
CA ALA A 68 3.07 7.08 -10.32
C ALA A 68 4.14 6.17 -9.70
N LEU A 69 4.53 5.11 -10.41
CA LEU A 69 5.65 4.24 -10.01
C LEU A 69 6.95 5.03 -9.87
N LEU A 70 7.25 5.89 -10.84
CA LEU A 70 8.45 6.74 -10.82
C LEU A 70 8.41 7.74 -9.67
N ALA A 71 7.29 8.43 -9.47
CA ALA A 71 7.14 9.43 -8.42
C ALA A 71 7.26 8.81 -7.01
N GLY A 72 6.61 7.68 -6.78
CA GLY A 72 6.76 6.91 -5.54
C GLY A 72 8.20 6.42 -5.32
N SER A 73 8.87 5.95 -6.39
CA SER A 73 10.28 5.54 -6.34
C SER A 73 11.22 6.70 -6.00
N LEU A 74 11.00 7.88 -6.54
CA LEU A 74 11.82 9.06 -6.25
C LEU A 74 11.66 9.52 -4.80
N MET A 75 10.45 9.51 -4.28
CA MET A 75 10.19 9.78 -2.87
C MET A 75 10.88 8.76 -1.97
N ALA A 76 10.80 7.48 -2.32
CA ALA A 76 11.47 6.41 -1.59
C ALA A 76 12.99 6.47 -1.70
N LEU A 77 13.54 6.95 -2.80
CA LEU A 77 14.98 7.19 -2.96
C LEU A 77 15.48 8.23 -1.97
N ILE A 78 14.72 9.31 -1.74
CA ILE A 78 15.04 10.30 -0.69
C ILE A 78 15.06 9.62 0.68
N HIS A 79 14.04 8.81 0.98
CA HIS A 79 13.98 8.06 2.25
C HIS A 79 15.18 7.10 2.41
N ALA A 80 15.49 6.34 1.36
CA ALA A 80 16.62 5.42 1.36
C ALA A 80 17.96 6.17 1.56
N PHE A 81 18.15 7.32 0.91
CA PHE A 81 19.36 8.13 1.11
C PHE A 81 19.50 8.60 2.56
N LEU A 82 18.42 9.11 3.16
CA LEU A 82 18.44 9.56 4.55
C LEU A 82 18.69 8.41 5.52
N THR A 83 18.03 7.26 5.34
CA THR A 83 18.03 6.17 6.31
C THR A 83 19.15 5.15 6.13
N VAL A 84 19.56 4.91 4.88
CA VAL A 84 20.61 3.92 4.56
C VAL A 84 21.98 4.57 4.48
N THR A 85 22.10 5.74 3.81
CA THR A 85 23.41 6.43 3.65
C THR A 85 23.71 7.33 4.83
N LEU A 86 22.79 8.23 5.22
CA LEU A 86 23.01 9.17 6.33
C LEU A 86 22.65 8.56 7.70
N ARG A 87 22.09 7.34 7.72
CA ARG A 87 21.72 6.63 8.96
C ARG A 87 20.77 7.43 9.86
N ALA A 88 19.96 8.31 9.27
CA ALA A 88 18.98 9.11 9.97
C ALA A 88 17.88 8.22 10.57
N ASN A 89 17.17 8.74 11.57
CA ASN A 89 16.04 8.05 12.16
C ASN A 89 14.95 7.80 11.11
N GLN A 90 14.60 6.54 10.90
CA GLN A 90 13.68 6.09 9.85
C GLN A 90 12.26 6.62 10.06
N VAL A 91 11.81 6.69 11.33
CA VAL A 91 10.47 7.22 11.68
C VAL A 91 10.39 8.71 11.34
N VAL A 92 11.37 9.49 11.77
CA VAL A 92 11.41 10.95 11.53
C VAL A 92 11.50 11.25 10.03
N SER A 93 12.36 10.52 9.30
CA SER A 93 12.48 10.65 7.85
C SER A 93 11.17 10.33 7.14
N GLY A 94 10.49 9.25 7.53
CA GLY A 94 9.20 8.86 6.95
C GLY A 94 8.10 9.88 7.20
N LEU A 95 7.97 10.37 8.46
CA LEU A 95 7.00 11.41 8.81
C LEU A 95 7.23 12.70 8.04
N ALA A 96 8.50 13.14 7.94
CA ALA A 96 8.85 14.32 7.16
C ALA A 96 8.46 14.16 5.68
N LEU A 97 8.68 12.97 5.10
CA LEU A 97 8.28 12.68 3.73
C LEU A 97 6.77 12.60 3.53
N THR A 98 6.01 12.17 4.52
CA THR A 98 4.53 12.25 4.45
C THR A 98 4.08 13.71 4.34
N LEU A 99 4.57 14.58 5.21
CA LEU A 99 4.25 16.02 5.18
C LEU A 99 4.73 16.67 3.88
N PHE A 100 5.96 16.36 3.45
CA PHE A 100 6.50 16.84 2.18
C PHE A 100 5.65 16.36 0.98
N GLY A 101 5.27 15.08 0.95
CA GLY A 101 4.42 14.51 -0.10
C GLY A 101 3.03 15.13 -0.14
N THR A 102 2.44 15.42 1.02
CA THR A 102 1.17 16.14 1.12
C THR A 102 1.28 17.54 0.53
N GLY A 103 2.30 18.30 0.91
CA GLY A 103 2.53 19.64 0.37
C GLY A 103 2.86 19.63 -1.13
N LEU A 104 3.73 18.72 -1.56
CA LEU A 104 4.14 18.59 -2.97
C LEU A 104 2.95 18.21 -3.86
N SER A 105 2.17 17.21 -3.47
CA SER A 105 1.00 16.78 -4.25
C SER A 105 -0.10 17.85 -4.29
N GLY A 106 -0.33 18.57 -3.20
CA GLY A 106 -1.25 19.71 -3.16
C GLY A 106 -0.80 20.83 -4.12
N TYR A 107 0.48 21.17 -4.10
CA TYR A 107 1.05 22.19 -4.99
C TYR A 107 0.98 21.79 -6.47
N LEU A 108 1.45 20.59 -6.82
CA LEU A 108 1.44 20.12 -8.22
C LEU A 108 0.03 19.85 -8.75
N GLY A 109 -0.86 19.43 -7.88
CA GLY A 109 -2.24 19.10 -8.23
C GLY A 109 -3.23 20.27 -8.19
N LEU A 110 -2.79 21.48 -7.82
CA LEU A 110 -3.65 22.63 -7.58
C LEU A 110 -4.61 22.92 -8.75
N ASP A 111 -4.08 22.93 -9.97
CA ASP A 111 -4.86 23.21 -11.19
C ASP A 111 -5.81 22.07 -11.58
N TYR A 112 -5.69 20.92 -10.96
CA TYR A 112 -6.45 19.70 -11.25
C TYR A 112 -7.48 19.35 -10.18
N VAL A 113 -7.57 20.11 -9.09
CA VAL A 113 -8.49 19.84 -7.98
C VAL A 113 -9.94 19.78 -8.47
N GLY A 114 -10.61 18.66 -8.17
CA GLY A 114 -12.00 18.42 -8.58
C GLY A 114 -12.18 18.00 -10.03
N GLN A 115 -11.12 17.96 -10.84
CA GLN A 115 -11.22 17.46 -12.22
C GLN A 115 -11.38 15.94 -12.24
N GLN A 116 -12.26 15.46 -13.10
CA GLN A 116 -12.42 14.04 -13.37
C GLN A 116 -11.34 13.55 -14.32
N ALA A 117 -10.89 12.30 -14.13
CA ALA A 117 -9.92 11.68 -15.00
C ALA A 117 -10.50 11.47 -16.42
N THR A 118 -9.75 11.86 -17.46
CA THR A 118 -10.13 11.65 -18.87
C THR A 118 -10.09 10.18 -19.27
N VAL A 119 -9.21 9.41 -18.63
CA VAL A 119 -9.07 7.97 -18.83
C VAL A 119 -9.10 7.26 -17.48
N VAL A 120 -9.86 6.16 -17.40
CA VAL A 120 -10.10 5.43 -16.15
C VAL A 120 -9.97 3.92 -16.37
N PHE A 121 -9.56 3.21 -15.34
CA PHE A 121 -9.58 1.75 -15.36
C PHE A 121 -11.02 1.26 -15.26
N SER A 122 -11.53 0.69 -16.35
CA SER A 122 -12.86 0.08 -16.41
C SER A 122 -12.85 -1.33 -15.84
N LYS A 123 -14.00 -1.75 -15.32
CA LYS A 123 -14.19 -3.14 -14.88
C LYS A 123 -14.20 -4.08 -16.06
N LEU A 124 -13.43 -5.16 -15.97
CA LEU A 124 -13.34 -6.23 -16.94
C LEU A 124 -14.01 -7.49 -16.38
N ALA A 125 -15.00 -8.01 -17.09
CA ALA A 125 -15.59 -9.29 -16.75
C ALA A 125 -14.81 -10.42 -17.40
N VAL A 126 -14.33 -11.39 -16.59
CA VAL A 126 -13.65 -12.58 -17.10
C VAL A 126 -14.72 -13.54 -17.65
N PRO A 127 -14.71 -13.87 -18.97
CA PRO A 127 -15.73 -14.75 -19.56
C PRO A 127 -15.82 -16.10 -18.83
N GLY A 128 -17.02 -16.58 -18.61
CA GLY A 128 -17.32 -17.85 -17.90
C GLY A 128 -17.21 -17.76 -16.38
N LEU A 129 -16.15 -17.15 -15.81
CA LEU A 129 -15.95 -17.04 -14.37
C LEU A 129 -16.81 -15.91 -13.75
N SER A 130 -17.11 -14.87 -14.52
CA SER A 130 -17.95 -13.75 -14.07
C SER A 130 -19.43 -14.13 -13.89
N GLU A 131 -19.86 -15.31 -14.37
CA GLU A 131 -21.23 -15.81 -14.28
C GLU A 131 -21.46 -16.67 -13.03
N ILE A 132 -20.40 -17.05 -12.31
CA ILE A 132 -20.51 -17.85 -11.08
C ILE A 132 -21.30 -17.02 -10.03
N PRO A 133 -22.37 -17.57 -9.45
CA PRO A 133 -23.12 -16.87 -8.40
C PRO A 133 -22.21 -16.43 -7.26
N VAL A 134 -22.37 -15.21 -6.75
CA VAL A 134 -21.60 -14.56 -5.68
C VAL A 134 -20.14 -14.33 -6.05
N LEU A 135 -19.35 -15.37 -6.39
CA LEU A 135 -17.91 -15.25 -6.69
C LEU A 135 -17.64 -14.49 -7.98
N GLY A 136 -18.50 -14.64 -9.00
CA GLY A 136 -18.37 -13.95 -10.27
C GLY A 136 -18.33 -12.41 -10.12
N PRO A 137 -19.36 -11.78 -9.58
CA PRO A 137 -19.40 -10.34 -9.37
C PRO A 137 -18.32 -9.85 -8.40
N VAL A 138 -17.93 -10.64 -7.40
CA VAL A 138 -16.97 -10.23 -6.37
C VAL A 138 -15.53 -10.29 -6.89
N LEU A 139 -15.10 -11.38 -7.52
CA LEU A 139 -13.70 -11.62 -7.89
C LEU A 139 -13.43 -11.41 -9.39
N PHE A 140 -14.41 -11.66 -10.26
CA PHE A 140 -14.20 -11.75 -11.70
C PHE A 140 -14.87 -10.63 -12.51
N ARG A 141 -15.32 -9.54 -11.83
CA ARG A 141 -15.78 -8.29 -12.44
C ARG A 141 -15.07 -7.09 -11.82
N GLN A 142 -13.75 -7.13 -11.85
CA GLN A 142 -12.89 -6.10 -11.29
C GLN A 142 -12.06 -5.41 -12.38
N ASP A 143 -11.36 -4.35 -12.06
CA ASP A 143 -10.46 -3.68 -13.00
C ASP A 143 -9.10 -4.41 -13.13
N LEU A 144 -8.33 -4.00 -14.13
CA LEU A 144 -7.04 -4.62 -14.45
C LEU A 144 -6.03 -4.53 -13.30
N LEU A 145 -6.03 -3.44 -12.53
CA LEU A 145 -5.09 -3.26 -11.41
C LEU A 145 -5.44 -4.16 -10.23
N VAL A 146 -6.74 -4.45 -10.01
CA VAL A 146 -7.16 -5.44 -9.01
C VAL A 146 -6.62 -6.82 -9.39
N TYR A 147 -6.77 -7.26 -10.64
CA TYR A 147 -6.19 -8.53 -11.09
C TYR A 147 -4.67 -8.53 -10.98
N GLY A 148 -4.04 -7.41 -11.35
CA GLY A 148 -2.60 -7.20 -11.17
C GLY A 148 -2.16 -7.33 -9.72
N SER A 149 -2.96 -6.84 -8.77
CA SER A 149 -2.65 -6.94 -7.33
C SER A 149 -2.64 -8.38 -6.83
N HIS A 150 -3.55 -9.24 -7.30
CA HIS A 150 -3.56 -10.67 -6.96
C HIS A 150 -2.31 -11.39 -7.48
N ILE A 151 -1.94 -11.10 -8.74
CA ILE A 151 -0.71 -11.64 -9.34
C ILE A 151 0.51 -11.15 -8.56
N LEU A 152 0.52 -9.87 -8.16
CA LEU A 152 1.62 -9.28 -7.39
C LEU A 152 1.77 -9.93 -6.02
N VAL A 153 0.66 -10.20 -5.30
CA VAL A 153 0.70 -10.95 -4.01
C VAL A 153 1.35 -12.31 -4.21
N ALA A 154 0.92 -13.06 -5.23
CA ALA A 154 1.50 -14.38 -5.53
C ALA A 154 2.99 -14.27 -5.91
N ALA A 155 3.36 -13.25 -6.70
CA ALA A 155 4.75 -13.01 -7.11
C ALA A 155 5.63 -12.62 -5.91
N VAL A 156 5.16 -11.72 -5.02
CA VAL A 156 5.88 -11.33 -3.80
C VAL A 156 6.02 -12.52 -2.85
N ALA A 157 4.96 -13.32 -2.67
CA ALA A 157 5.02 -14.54 -1.85
C ALA A 157 6.02 -15.57 -2.43
N PHE A 158 5.97 -15.80 -3.74
CA PHE A 158 6.93 -16.67 -4.40
C PHE A 158 8.36 -16.14 -4.26
N TYR A 159 8.57 -14.83 -4.51
CA TYR A 159 9.87 -14.19 -4.34
C TYR A 159 10.43 -14.38 -2.95
N LEU A 160 9.63 -14.04 -1.91
CA LEU A 160 10.05 -14.13 -0.51
C LEU A 160 10.38 -15.56 -0.08
N TYR A 161 9.55 -16.55 -0.45
CA TYR A 161 9.63 -17.88 0.15
C TYR A 161 10.30 -18.93 -0.74
N ARG A 162 10.46 -18.67 -2.04
CA ARG A 162 10.95 -19.66 -3.01
C ARG A 162 12.20 -19.24 -3.77
N THR A 163 12.72 -18.00 -3.57
CA THR A 163 13.92 -17.54 -4.30
C THR A 163 15.11 -17.30 -3.37
N ARG A 164 16.33 -17.39 -3.94
CA ARG A 164 17.57 -17.03 -3.22
C ARG A 164 17.60 -15.53 -2.88
N ALA A 165 17.12 -14.67 -3.76
CA ALA A 165 17.05 -13.23 -3.52
C ALA A 165 16.08 -12.91 -2.36
N GLY A 166 14.94 -13.58 -2.26
CA GLY A 166 14.02 -13.47 -1.14
C GLY A 166 14.61 -14.01 0.17
N LEU A 167 15.48 -15.00 0.12
CA LEU A 167 16.24 -15.43 1.30
C LEU A 167 17.18 -14.34 1.79
N PHE A 168 17.95 -13.70 0.88
CA PHE A 168 18.82 -12.57 1.25
C PHE A 168 18.03 -11.39 1.78
N MET A 169 16.86 -11.06 1.21
CA MET A 169 15.98 -10.01 1.73
C MET A 169 15.58 -10.28 3.19
N ARG A 170 15.11 -11.49 3.50
CA ARG A 170 14.73 -11.86 4.86
C ARG A 170 15.93 -11.87 5.81
N ALA A 171 17.08 -12.41 5.37
CA ALA A 171 18.31 -12.39 6.13
C ALA A 171 18.80 -10.96 6.42
N LEU A 172 18.60 -10.04 5.47
CA LEU A 172 18.94 -8.62 5.60
C LEU A 172 18.14 -7.94 6.72
N GLY A 173 16.86 -8.30 6.86
CA GLY A 173 16.00 -7.79 7.94
C GLY A 173 16.29 -8.44 9.30
N GLU A 174 16.82 -9.67 9.34
CA GLU A 174 17.16 -10.35 10.59
C GLU A 174 18.58 -10.00 11.08
N ASN A 175 19.57 -10.12 10.20
CA ASN A 175 20.97 -9.86 10.53
C ASN A 175 21.74 -9.36 9.29
N PRO A 176 21.82 -8.04 9.09
CA PRO A 176 22.53 -7.46 7.95
C PRO A 176 24.03 -7.74 7.97
N ALA A 177 24.65 -7.89 9.15
CA ALA A 177 26.07 -8.22 9.27
C ALA A 177 26.38 -9.63 8.74
N ALA A 178 25.48 -10.61 8.95
CA ALA A 178 25.63 -11.93 8.38
C ALA A 178 25.52 -11.93 6.85
N VAL A 179 24.67 -11.07 6.29
CA VAL A 179 24.54 -10.89 4.83
C VAL A 179 25.78 -10.24 4.23
N ASP A 180 26.36 -9.25 4.93
CA ASP A 180 27.62 -8.61 4.52
C ASP A 180 28.81 -9.57 4.56
N ALA A 181 28.87 -10.46 5.57
CA ALA A 181 29.92 -11.44 5.73
C ALA A 181 30.02 -12.46 4.57
N VAL A 182 28.90 -12.71 3.87
CA VAL A 182 28.87 -13.56 2.67
C VAL A 182 29.08 -12.77 1.37
N GLY A 183 29.50 -11.50 1.47
CA GLY A 183 29.88 -10.65 0.34
C GLY A 183 28.71 -9.99 -0.41
N VAL A 184 27.50 -9.99 0.16
CA VAL A 184 26.34 -9.36 -0.46
C VAL A 184 26.26 -7.89 -0.06
N ASN A 185 26.00 -7.00 -1.02
CA ASN A 185 25.92 -5.57 -0.77
C ASN A 185 24.64 -5.18 -0.03
N VAL A 186 24.74 -5.03 1.30
CA VAL A 186 23.65 -4.67 2.21
C VAL A 186 23.02 -3.32 1.83
N PHE A 187 23.85 -2.29 1.58
CA PHE A 187 23.35 -0.95 1.22
C PHE A 187 22.56 -0.97 -0.09
N GLY A 188 23.11 -1.59 -1.14
CA GLY A 188 22.47 -1.68 -2.45
C GLY A 188 21.13 -2.41 -2.38
N LEU A 189 21.04 -3.49 -1.59
CA LEU A 189 19.78 -4.23 -1.41
C LEU A 189 18.76 -3.42 -0.61
N ARG A 190 19.14 -2.72 0.46
CA ARG A 190 18.23 -1.84 1.20
C ARG A 190 17.67 -0.74 0.30
N TYR A 191 18.52 -0.08 -0.50
CA TYR A 191 18.05 0.88 -1.50
C TYR A 191 17.04 0.28 -2.46
N LEU A 192 17.35 -0.86 -3.06
CA LEU A 192 16.47 -1.54 -4.02
C LEU A 192 15.08 -1.79 -3.42
N TYR A 193 15.02 -2.38 -2.23
CA TYR A 193 13.74 -2.77 -1.64
C TYR A 193 12.93 -1.57 -1.13
N VAL A 194 13.58 -0.52 -0.63
CA VAL A 194 12.90 0.73 -0.26
C VAL A 194 12.31 1.42 -1.50
N ILE A 195 13.08 1.50 -2.60
CA ILE A 195 12.59 2.08 -3.86
C ILE A 195 11.42 1.27 -4.44
N MET A 196 11.51 -0.07 -4.43
CA MET A 196 10.40 -0.93 -4.84
C MET A 196 9.17 -0.71 -3.96
N GLY A 197 9.37 -0.54 -2.65
CA GLY A 197 8.31 -0.23 -1.69
C GLY A 197 7.58 1.06 -2.05
N GLY A 198 8.34 2.14 -2.30
CA GLY A 198 7.76 3.42 -2.70
C GLY A 198 7.09 3.40 -4.08
N ALA A 199 7.63 2.62 -5.03
CA ALA A 199 6.96 2.41 -6.33
C ALA A 199 5.56 1.83 -6.15
N LEU A 200 5.42 0.79 -5.32
CA LEU A 200 4.13 0.16 -5.04
C LEU A 200 3.20 1.09 -4.25
N ALA A 201 3.72 1.88 -3.32
CA ALA A 201 2.94 2.92 -2.64
C ALA A 201 2.41 3.96 -3.66
N GLY A 202 3.25 4.43 -4.59
CA GLY A 202 2.85 5.32 -5.68
C GLY A 202 1.77 4.71 -6.57
N LEU A 203 1.88 3.42 -6.89
CA LEU A 203 0.87 2.67 -7.65
C LEU A 203 -0.46 2.60 -6.89
N GLY A 204 -0.43 2.37 -5.58
CA GLY A 204 -1.61 2.43 -4.72
C GLY A 204 -2.29 3.80 -4.77
N GLY A 205 -1.49 4.87 -4.83
CA GLY A 205 -1.98 6.24 -5.06
C GLY A 205 -2.65 6.41 -6.41
N ALA A 206 -2.00 5.99 -7.51
CA ALA A 206 -2.59 6.05 -8.85
C ALA A 206 -3.90 5.26 -8.96
N TYR A 207 -4.00 4.14 -8.25
CA TYR A 207 -5.26 3.40 -8.18
C TYR A 207 -6.39 4.26 -7.60
N LEU A 208 -6.11 5.06 -6.57
CA LEU A 208 -7.11 5.97 -6.01
C LEU A 208 -7.62 6.98 -7.04
N SER A 209 -6.70 7.63 -7.77
CA SER A 209 -7.03 8.74 -8.69
C SER A 209 -7.46 8.30 -10.10
N LEU A 210 -7.20 7.05 -10.52
CA LEU A 210 -7.49 6.56 -11.87
C LEU A 210 -8.49 5.40 -11.92
N ALA A 211 -8.83 4.79 -10.76
CA ALA A 211 -9.74 3.64 -10.70
C ALA A 211 -10.80 3.78 -9.62
N TYR A 212 -10.41 3.98 -8.35
CA TYR A 212 -11.32 3.97 -7.21
C TYR A 212 -12.21 5.21 -7.15
N ALA A 213 -11.61 6.41 -7.18
CA ALA A 213 -12.30 7.69 -7.25
C ALA A 213 -11.63 8.50 -8.36
N PRO A 214 -12.07 8.33 -9.62
CA PRO A 214 -11.34 8.83 -10.79
C PRO A 214 -11.44 10.36 -10.91
N CYS A 215 -10.83 11.04 -9.97
CA CYS A 215 -10.66 12.48 -9.87
C CYS A 215 -9.43 12.80 -9.01
N TRP A 216 -8.95 14.03 -9.10
CA TRP A 216 -7.92 14.51 -8.19
C TRP A 216 -8.56 15.34 -7.07
N LEU A 217 -8.28 14.94 -5.83
CA LEU A 217 -8.65 15.66 -4.61
C LEU A 217 -7.44 15.77 -3.69
N GLU A 218 -7.28 16.91 -3.05
CA GLU A 218 -6.25 17.08 -2.03
C GLU A 218 -6.43 16.06 -0.91
N ASN A 219 -5.31 15.49 -0.47
CA ASN A 219 -5.29 14.50 0.62
C ASN A 219 -6.21 13.28 0.40
N MET A 220 -6.39 12.85 -0.87
CA MET A 220 -7.33 11.77 -1.24
C MET A 220 -6.96 10.40 -0.67
N THR A 221 -5.75 10.20 -0.18
CA THR A 221 -5.35 8.97 0.52
C THR A 221 -6.11 8.82 1.84
N ALA A 222 -6.46 9.94 2.48
CA ALA A 222 -7.19 9.98 3.75
C ALA A 222 -6.60 9.02 4.81
N GLY A 223 -5.25 8.93 4.87
CA GLY A 223 -4.54 8.08 5.83
C GLY A 223 -4.45 6.59 5.47
N ARG A 224 -4.83 6.18 4.24
CA ARG A 224 -4.71 4.78 3.80
C ARG A 224 -3.29 4.25 3.83
N GLY A 225 -2.29 5.12 3.63
CA GLY A 225 -0.88 4.75 3.80
C GLY A 225 -0.54 4.34 5.24
N TRP A 226 -1.08 5.04 6.24
CA TRP A 226 -0.94 4.67 7.65
C TRP A 226 -1.62 3.34 7.98
N ILE A 227 -2.80 3.10 7.41
CA ILE A 227 -3.49 1.80 7.52
C ILE A 227 -2.62 0.70 6.91
N ALA A 228 -1.97 0.94 5.77
CA ALA A 228 -1.09 -0.02 5.12
C ALA A 228 0.13 -0.39 6.00
N VAL A 229 0.78 0.58 6.65
CA VAL A 229 1.87 0.34 7.61
C VAL A 229 1.39 -0.53 8.78
N ALA A 230 0.26 -0.16 9.41
CA ALA A 230 -0.32 -0.95 10.49
C ALA A 230 -0.68 -2.37 10.03
N LEU A 231 -1.20 -2.50 8.81
CA LEU A 231 -1.59 -3.78 8.21
C LEU A 231 -0.40 -4.73 8.06
N VAL A 232 0.79 -4.25 7.71
CA VAL A 232 2.00 -5.10 7.60
C VAL A 232 2.32 -5.79 8.92
N ILE A 233 2.18 -5.07 10.03
CA ILE A 233 2.38 -5.62 11.39
C ILE A 233 1.32 -6.71 11.68
N PHE A 234 0.05 -6.48 11.34
CA PHE A 234 -1.03 -7.47 11.54
C PHE A 234 -0.87 -8.68 10.65
N ALA A 235 -0.44 -8.46 9.42
CA ALA A 235 -0.15 -9.52 8.47
C ALA A 235 1.09 -10.34 8.86
N LEU A 236 1.86 -9.91 9.87
CA LEU A 236 3.12 -10.55 10.27
C LEU A 236 4.09 -10.67 9.09
N TRP A 237 4.16 -9.61 8.28
CA TRP A 237 4.98 -9.54 7.06
C TRP A 237 4.73 -10.69 6.08
N ASP A 238 3.50 -11.21 6.01
CA ASP A 238 3.06 -12.24 5.07
C ASP A 238 2.15 -11.64 3.98
N PRO A 239 2.47 -11.81 2.67
CA PRO A 239 1.70 -11.20 1.58
C PRO A 239 0.25 -11.69 1.50
N TRP A 240 -0.03 -12.96 1.80
CA TRP A 240 -1.39 -13.49 1.76
C TRP A 240 -2.26 -12.93 2.89
N ARG A 241 -1.67 -12.75 4.07
CA ARG A 241 -2.36 -12.10 5.19
C ARG A 241 -2.57 -10.61 4.92
N ALA A 242 -1.61 -9.95 4.24
CA ALA A 242 -1.78 -8.57 3.82
C ALA A 242 -2.94 -8.42 2.82
N LEU A 243 -3.11 -9.37 1.89
CA LEU A 243 -4.27 -9.42 0.99
C LEU A 243 -5.59 -9.51 1.76
N LEU A 244 -5.71 -10.46 2.67
CA LEU A 244 -6.93 -10.64 3.47
C LEU A 244 -7.21 -9.42 4.35
N GLY A 245 -6.18 -8.87 4.98
CA GLY A 245 -6.30 -7.69 5.82
C GLY A 245 -6.70 -6.44 5.03
N SER A 246 -6.13 -6.21 3.84
CA SER A 246 -6.50 -5.07 3.01
C SER A 246 -7.98 -5.12 2.60
N TYR A 247 -8.50 -6.31 2.28
CA TYR A 247 -9.92 -6.47 1.95
C TYR A 247 -10.84 -6.36 3.15
N LEU A 248 -10.39 -6.71 4.34
CA LEU A 248 -11.13 -6.43 5.58
C LEU A 248 -11.23 -4.91 5.82
N PHE A 249 -10.13 -4.17 5.67
CA PHE A 249 -10.15 -2.70 5.78
C PHE A 249 -11.02 -2.06 4.68
N GLY A 250 -10.87 -2.50 3.43
CA GLY A 250 -11.73 -2.07 2.33
C GLY A 250 -13.20 -2.39 2.56
N GLY A 251 -13.49 -3.50 3.26
CA GLY A 251 -14.83 -3.89 3.67
C GLY A 251 -15.45 -2.94 4.69
N ILE A 252 -14.65 -2.45 5.63
CA ILE A 252 -15.09 -1.45 6.62
C ILE A 252 -15.41 -0.12 5.92
N ASP A 253 -14.54 0.32 4.98
CA ASP A 253 -14.80 1.51 4.17
C ASP A 253 -16.09 1.34 3.35
N ALA A 254 -16.23 0.22 2.63
CA ALA A 254 -17.42 -0.08 1.82
C ALA A 254 -18.70 -0.14 2.66
N LEU A 255 -18.64 -0.74 3.85
CA LEU A 255 -19.74 -0.78 4.79
C LEU A 255 -20.13 0.63 5.23
N GLY A 256 -19.15 1.47 5.57
CA GLY A 256 -19.37 2.86 5.94
C GLY A 256 -20.14 3.65 4.89
N PHE A 257 -19.76 3.51 3.61
CA PHE A 257 -20.50 4.14 2.49
C PHE A 257 -21.92 3.60 2.35
N HIS A 258 -22.12 2.29 2.45
CA HIS A 258 -23.44 1.70 2.34
C HIS A 258 -24.37 2.11 3.50
N LEU A 259 -23.86 2.24 4.71
CA LEU A 259 -24.63 2.71 5.86
C LEU A 259 -25.09 4.17 5.67
N GLN A 260 -24.27 5.01 5.05
CA GLN A 260 -24.65 6.38 4.70
C GLN A 260 -25.77 6.41 3.64
N VAL A 261 -25.67 5.58 2.61
CA VAL A 261 -26.67 5.50 1.53
C VAL A 261 -28.04 5.03 2.03
N ILE A 262 -28.07 4.13 3.03
CA ILE A 262 -29.32 3.64 3.65
C ILE A 262 -29.94 4.72 4.57
N GLY A 263 -29.23 5.81 4.84
CA GLY A 263 -29.76 6.92 5.64
C GLY A 263 -29.82 6.61 7.14
N LEU A 264 -28.96 5.72 7.64
CA LEU A 264 -28.85 5.50 9.07
C LEU A 264 -28.34 6.79 9.75
N PRO A 265 -28.92 7.18 10.90
CA PRO A 265 -28.57 8.40 11.62
C PRO A 265 -27.22 8.26 12.35
N VAL A 266 -26.19 7.82 11.63
CA VAL A 266 -24.81 7.69 12.14
C VAL A 266 -23.97 8.81 11.54
N SER A 267 -23.28 9.54 12.41
CA SER A 267 -22.39 10.61 11.94
C SER A 267 -21.29 10.06 11.02
N VAL A 268 -21.05 10.77 9.92
CA VAL A 268 -19.96 10.47 8.97
C VAL A 268 -18.60 10.40 9.66
N PHE A 269 -18.39 11.23 10.69
CA PHE A 269 -17.16 11.22 11.49
C PHE A 269 -16.94 9.86 12.19
N ILE A 270 -18.01 9.25 12.74
CA ILE A 270 -17.92 7.93 13.39
C ILE A 270 -17.58 6.87 12.35
N LEU A 271 -18.19 6.92 11.16
CA LEU A 271 -17.91 5.96 10.09
C LEU A 271 -16.46 6.06 9.62
N ASN A 272 -15.92 7.27 9.49
CA ASN A 272 -14.52 7.49 9.14
C ASN A 272 -13.53 7.03 10.23
N MET A 273 -13.96 6.91 11.49
CA MET A 273 -13.15 6.35 12.58
C MET A 273 -13.10 4.82 12.57
N LEU A 274 -14.05 4.14 11.92
CA LEU A 274 -14.15 2.67 11.96
C LEU A 274 -12.86 1.94 11.53
N PRO A 275 -12.16 2.30 10.45
CA PRO A 275 -10.91 1.64 10.07
C PRO A 275 -9.84 1.74 11.17
N TYR A 276 -9.74 2.88 11.82
CA TYR A 276 -8.75 3.11 12.89
C TYR A 276 -9.12 2.38 14.19
N ILE A 277 -10.40 2.37 14.56
CA ILE A 277 -10.90 1.57 15.69
C ILE A 277 -10.61 0.09 15.44
N PHE A 278 -10.88 -0.40 14.22
CA PHE A 278 -10.59 -1.76 13.84
C PHE A 278 -9.09 -2.07 13.93
N THR A 279 -8.23 -1.14 13.50
CA THR A 279 -6.77 -1.23 13.66
C THR A 279 -6.38 -1.47 15.12
N ILE A 280 -6.91 -0.67 16.03
CA ILE A 280 -6.63 -0.79 17.48
C ILE A 280 -7.10 -2.15 18.01
N VAL A 281 -8.32 -2.57 17.67
CA VAL A 281 -8.88 -3.85 18.11
C VAL A 281 -8.03 -5.03 17.61
N VAL A 282 -7.67 -5.03 16.33
CA VAL A 282 -6.83 -6.09 15.74
C VAL A 282 -5.46 -6.12 16.40
N LEU A 283 -4.84 -4.95 16.65
CA LEU A 283 -3.55 -4.85 17.34
C LEU A 283 -3.61 -5.49 18.73
N ILE A 284 -4.64 -5.15 19.53
CA ILE A 284 -4.85 -5.73 20.85
C ILE A 284 -4.99 -7.25 20.75
N LEU A 285 -5.80 -7.76 19.81
CA LEU A 285 -6.03 -9.20 19.66
C LEU A 285 -4.76 -9.96 19.23
N VAL A 286 -3.97 -9.39 18.31
CA VAL A 286 -2.72 -10.00 17.84
C VAL A 286 -1.68 -10.05 18.97
N LEU A 287 -1.51 -8.95 19.72
CA LEU A 287 -0.58 -8.89 20.85
C LEU A 287 -0.99 -9.86 21.98
N ALA A 288 -2.28 -9.92 22.30
CA ALA A 288 -2.79 -10.81 23.32
C ALA A 288 -2.57 -12.30 23.00
N ARG A 289 -2.77 -12.70 21.72
CA ARG A 289 -2.63 -14.11 21.30
C ARG A 289 -1.18 -14.61 21.26
N LYS A 290 -0.22 -13.73 20.95
CA LYS A 290 1.18 -14.13 20.74
C LYS A 290 2.10 -13.89 21.94
N GLY A 291 1.58 -13.57 23.11
CA GLY A 291 2.39 -13.29 24.29
C GLY A 291 3.37 -12.15 24.08
N GLY A 292 3.04 -11.19 23.25
CA GLY A 292 3.87 -10.00 22.96
C GLY A 292 5.02 -10.22 21.96
N ARG A 293 5.22 -11.43 21.44
CA ARG A 293 6.26 -11.67 20.42
C ARG A 293 5.69 -11.47 19.01
N LEU A 294 5.84 -10.27 18.49
CA LEU A 294 5.70 -10.01 17.05
C LEU A 294 6.90 -10.62 16.33
N ALA A 295 6.66 -11.30 15.21
CA ALA A 295 7.72 -11.83 14.36
C ALA A 295 8.31 -10.71 13.47
N ALA A 296 8.56 -9.53 14.03
CA ALA A 296 9.21 -8.44 13.33
C ALA A 296 10.64 -8.82 12.97
N PRO A 297 11.18 -8.40 11.83
CA PRO A 297 12.58 -8.53 11.51
C PRO A 297 13.44 -7.88 12.61
N GLN A 298 14.50 -8.56 13.07
CA GLN A 298 15.27 -8.10 14.25
C GLN A 298 16.02 -6.78 14.01
N ALA A 299 16.48 -6.53 12.78
CA ALA A 299 17.17 -5.31 12.39
C ALA A 299 16.20 -4.21 11.86
N LEU A 300 14.88 -4.38 12.04
CA LEU A 300 13.91 -3.40 11.59
C LEU A 300 14.08 -2.07 12.32
N GLY A 301 14.16 -0.98 11.56
CA GLY A 301 14.33 0.35 12.12
C GLY A 301 15.76 0.69 12.57
N GLN A 302 16.70 -0.27 12.48
CA GLN A 302 18.08 -0.08 12.91
C GLN A 302 18.97 0.30 11.71
N PRO A 303 19.78 1.38 11.83
CA PRO A 303 20.81 1.66 10.84
C PRO A 303 21.85 0.54 10.86
N TYR A 304 22.45 0.26 9.71
CA TYR A 304 23.52 -0.71 9.60
C TYR A 304 24.87 0.02 9.43
N ASP A 305 25.82 -0.30 10.29
CA ASP A 305 27.21 0.15 10.19
C ASP A 305 28.17 -1.04 10.09
N ARG A 306 29.07 -0.99 9.10
CA ARG A 306 30.12 -2.00 8.95
C ARG A 306 31.19 -1.95 10.05
N GLU A 307 31.41 -0.75 10.61
CA GLU A 307 32.50 -0.49 11.56
C GLU A 307 32.10 -0.80 13.01
N GLU A 308 30.81 -0.84 13.31
CA GLU A 308 30.27 -1.21 14.62
C GLU A 308 30.08 -2.74 14.76
N ARG A 309 31.16 -3.52 14.61
CA ARG A 309 31.10 -4.99 14.80
C ARG A 309 31.50 -5.38 16.22
#